data_5b12518c5ac2df90ea74d6b930dcb1fd
#
_entry.id   5b12518c5ac2df90ea74d6b930dcb1fd
#
_cell.length_a   1.000
_cell.length_b   1.000
_cell.length_c   1.000
_cell.angle_alpha   90.00
_cell.angle_beta   90.00
_cell.angle_gamma   90.00
#
_symmetry.space_group_name_H-M   'P 1'
#
loop_
_entity.id
_entity.type
_entity.pdbx_description
1 polymer ?
#
loop_
_entity_poly.entity_id
_entity_poly.type
_entity_poly.pdbx_seq_one_letter_code
_entity_poly.pdbx_strand_id
1 'polypeptide(L)'
;MFGKLFGRDAERPADPYALPVPRRQKNGTYQLRALGDTRVLALVEAADAGDWEAVKAALPPFDLGRDHEVLGQLAELDGLQDWIGRAVEEDKEHRATALLISGTRHISWGWEARTSARAANVTQEQWRTFYDRLQI
;
A
#
# COMPACT_ATOMS: atom_id res chain seq x y z
N MET A 1 36.92 0.17 -33.92
CA MET A 1 36.95 0.81 -32.59
C MET A 1 35.77 1.74 -32.44
N PHE A 2 34.63 1.18 -32.12
CA PHE A 2 33.46 2.01 -31.71
C PHE A 2 33.28 1.90 -30.21
N GLY A 3 34.24 2.45 -29.47
CA GLY A 3 34.18 2.57 -28.04
C GLY A 3 33.64 3.94 -27.64
N LYS A 4 32.57 3.95 -26.86
CA LYS A 4 32.18 5.03 -25.97
C LYS A 4 31.74 6.36 -26.61
N LEU A 5 30.57 6.35 -27.20
CA LEU A 5 29.79 7.57 -27.46
C LEU A 5 28.37 7.49 -26.88
N PHE A 6 28.17 6.72 -25.82
CA PHE A 6 26.98 6.90 -24.97
C PHE A 6 27.44 7.66 -23.73
N GLY A 7 27.37 8.97 -23.88
CA GLY A 7 27.53 9.88 -22.77
C GLY A 7 26.60 9.50 -21.64
N ARG A 8 27.10 9.68 -20.42
CA ARG A 8 26.38 9.64 -19.17
C ARG A 8 24.95 10.07 -19.41
N ASP A 9 24.01 9.22 -19.06
CA ASP A 9 22.62 9.61 -18.88
C ASP A 9 22.65 10.76 -17.86
N ALA A 10 22.60 11.99 -18.38
CA ALA A 10 22.32 13.14 -17.56
C ALA A 10 20.99 12.80 -16.89
N GLU A 11 20.97 12.72 -15.57
CA GLU A 11 19.75 12.51 -14.81
C GLU A 11 18.72 13.52 -15.33
N ARG A 12 17.77 13.01 -16.08
CA ARG A 12 16.68 13.82 -16.59
C ARG A 12 15.95 14.32 -15.36
N PRO A 13 15.75 15.64 -15.18
CA PRO A 13 15.01 16.14 -14.02
C PRO A 13 13.67 15.40 -13.95
N ALA A 14 13.31 14.98 -12.73
CA ALA A 14 12.07 14.26 -12.51
C ALA A 14 10.91 15.07 -13.09
N ASP A 15 10.17 14.46 -14.02
CA ASP A 15 8.98 15.07 -14.59
C ASP A 15 7.92 15.18 -13.48
N PRO A 16 7.51 16.39 -13.06
CA PRO A 16 6.52 16.53 -11.99
C PRO A 16 5.14 15.99 -12.38
N TYR A 17 4.92 15.70 -13.67
CA TYR A 17 3.70 15.11 -14.20
C TYR A 17 3.87 13.65 -14.63
N ALA A 18 5.03 13.06 -14.38
CA ALA A 18 5.24 11.66 -14.71
C ALA A 18 4.27 10.79 -13.94
N LEU A 19 3.55 9.94 -14.65
CA LEU A 19 2.70 8.93 -14.04
C LEU A 19 3.57 7.91 -13.27
N PRO A 20 3.11 7.45 -12.11
CA PRO A 20 3.81 6.41 -11.37
C PRO A 20 4.04 5.17 -12.23
N VAL A 21 5.23 4.59 -12.12
CA VAL A 21 5.54 3.34 -12.82
C VAL A 21 4.68 2.22 -12.23
N PRO A 22 4.01 1.42 -13.06
CA PRO A 22 3.25 0.27 -12.58
C PRO A 22 4.13 -0.68 -11.78
N ARG A 23 3.67 -1.07 -10.60
CA ARG A 23 4.35 -2.07 -9.77
C ARG A 23 3.85 -3.47 -10.15
N ARG A 24 4.78 -4.38 -10.41
CA ARG A 24 4.41 -5.77 -10.68
C ARG A 24 4.00 -6.45 -9.38
N GLN A 25 2.80 -7.00 -9.34
CA GLN A 25 2.33 -7.81 -8.23
C GLN A 25 2.90 -9.24 -8.29
N LYS A 26 2.84 -9.97 -7.16
CA LYS A 26 3.32 -11.36 -7.07
C LYS A 26 2.64 -12.31 -8.05
N ASN A 27 1.40 -12.01 -8.44
CA ASN A 27 0.62 -12.81 -9.41
C ASN A 27 0.95 -12.49 -10.87
N GLY A 28 1.93 -11.63 -11.14
CA GLY A 28 2.33 -11.22 -12.48
C GLY A 28 1.53 -10.08 -13.09
N THR A 29 0.51 -9.55 -12.39
CA THR A 29 -0.23 -8.36 -12.83
C THR A 29 0.51 -7.07 -12.50
N TYR A 30 0.09 -5.98 -13.14
CA TYR A 30 0.62 -4.64 -12.86
C TYR A 30 -0.49 -3.78 -12.28
N GLN A 31 -0.13 -3.03 -11.27
CA GLN A 31 -1.03 -2.05 -10.67
C GLN A 31 -0.42 -0.65 -10.81
N LEU A 32 -1.23 0.31 -11.20
CA LEU A 32 -0.80 1.71 -11.23
C LEU A 32 -0.66 2.21 -9.79
N ARG A 33 0.58 2.49 -9.40
CA ARG A 33 0.85 2.98 -8.04
C ARG A 33 0.28 4.37 -7.85
N ALA A 34 -0.36 4.58 -6.69
CA ALA A 34 -0.85 5.89 -6.27
C ALA A 34 -1.87 6.55 -7.22
N LEU A 35 -2.58 5.77 -8.02
CA LEU A 35 -3.66 6.28 -8.88
C LEU A 35 -3.22 7.42 -9.84
N GLY A 36 -1.92 7.58 -10.09
CA GLY A 36 -1.37 8.67 -10.89
C GLY A 36 -1.28 10.02 -10.17
N ASP A 37 -1.53 10.08 -8.86
CA ASP A 37 -1.45 11.31 -8.05
C ASP A 37 -0.18 11.32 -7.20
N THR A 38 0.67 12.34 -7.36
CA THR A 38 1.94 12.47 -6.61
C THR A 38 1.75 12.64 -5.11
N ARG A 39 0.60 13.18 -4.68
CA ARG A 39 0.27 13.31 -3.25
C ARG A 39 -0.08 11.96 -2.65
N VAL A 40 -0.79 11.12 -3.39
CA VAL A 40 -1.06 9.73 -3.01
C VAL A 40 0.23 8.93 -3.02
N LEU A 41 1.12 9.16 -3.98
CA LEU A 41 2.42 8.51 -4.05
C LEU A 41 3.24 8.77 -2.78
N ALA A 42 3.32 10.01 -2.32
CA ALA A 42 4.03 10.37 -1.09
C ALA A 42 3.47 9.62 0.14
N LEU A 43 2.15 9.51 0.24
CA LEU A 43 1.48 8.76 1.31
C LEU A 43 1.79 7.27 1.24
N VAL A 44 1.70 6.68 0.04
CA VAL A 44 1.96 5.26 -0.19
C VAL A 44 3.43 4.92 0.09
N GLU A 45 4.37 5.76 -0.34
CA GLU A 45 5.80 5.56 -0.08
C GLU A 45 6.14 5.66 1.41
N ALA A 46 5.54 6.60 2.13
CA ALA A 46 5.69 6.72 3.58
C ALA A 46 5.18 5.46 4.30
N ALA A 47 4.01 4.95 3.90
CA ALA A 47 3.44 3.74 4.46
C ALA A 47 4.24 2.48 4.12
N ASP A 48 4.75 2.38 2.89
CA ASP A 48 5.61 1.27 2.45
C ASP A 48 6.96 1.25 3.21
N ALA A 49 7.44 2.41 3.61
CA ALA A 49 8.65 2.57 4.43
C ALA A 49 8.42 2.30 5.93
N GLY A 50 7.17 2.16 6.37
CA GLY A 50 6.83 1.99 7.80
C GLY A 50 7.02 3.26 8.63
N ASP A 51 7.02 4.43 7.99
CA ASP A 51 7.23 5.72 8.64
C ASP A 51 5.90 6.39 8.97
N TRP A 52 5.41 6.19 10.20
CA TRP A 52 4.13 6.73 10.65
C TRP A 52 4.12 8.27 10.68
N GLU A 53 5.22 8.91 11.04
CA GLU A 53 5.30 10.37 11.05
C GLU A 53 5.19 10.95 9.64
N ALA A 54 5.86 10.32 8.67
CA ALA A 54 5.73 10.69 7.27
C ALA A 54 4.32 10.40 6.72
N VAL A 55 3.68 9.31 7.15
CA VAL A 55 2.27 9.02 6.81
C VAL A 55 1.37 10.13 7.30
N LYS A 56 1.49 10.53 8.56
CA LYS A 56 0.69 11.63 9.13
C LYS A 56 0.92 12.95 8.40
N ALA A 57 2.15 13.24 8.02
CA ALA A 57 2.49 14.45 7.26
C ALA A 57 1.89 14.45 5.84
N ALA A 58 1.75 13.28 5.23
CA ALA A 58 1.21 13.11 3.87
C ALA A 58 -0.32 12.92 3.84
N LEU A 59 -0.97 12.65 4.98
CA LEU A 59 -2.42 12.45 5.06
C LEU A 59 -3.24 13.67 4.61
N PRO A 60 -2.97 14.91 5.07
CA PRO A 60 -3.59 16.07 4.45
C PRO A 60 -3.12 16.20 2.98
N PRO A 61 -3.95 16.29 1.99
CA PRO A 61 -5.33 16.75 1.94
C PRO A 61 -6.40 15.64 1.88
N PHE A 62 -6.09 14.40 2.26
CA PHE A 62 -7.02 13.28 2.14
C PHE A 62 -7.92 13.12 3.37
N ASP A 63 -9.15 12.73 3.13
CA ASP A 63 -10.08 12.20 4.13
C ASP A 63 -10.29 10.71 3.84
N LEU A 64 -9.58 9.85 4.55
CA LEU A 64 -9.61 8.40 4.31
C LEU A 64 -11.02 7.78 4.51
N GLY A 65 -11.89 8.44 5.25
CA GLY A 65 -13.29 8.03 5.39
C GLY A 65 -14.12 8.24 4.12
N ARG A 66 -13.66 9.11 3.22
CA ARG A 66 -14.30 9.43 1.93
C ARG A 66 -13.46 8.98 0.74
N ASP A 67 -12.15 9.09 0.86
CA ASP A 67 -11.19 8.75 -0.20
C ASP A 67 -10.90 7.25 -0.21
N HIS A 68 -11.92 6.44 -0.47
CA HIS A 68 -11.84 4.97 -0.43
C HIS A 68 -10.76 4.40 -1.35
N GLU A 69 -10.49 5.05 -2.48
CA GLU A 69 -9.47 4.62 -3.43
C GLU A 69 -8.07 4.81 -2.84
N VAL A 70 -7.83 5.90 -2.11
CA VAL A 70 -6.57 6.15 -1.41
C VAL A 70 -6.37 5.13 -0.28
N LEU A 71 -7.41 4.88 0.50
CA LEU A 71 -7.41 3.87 1.55
C LEU A 71 -7.14 2.47 0.97
N GLY A 72 -7.71 2.15 -0.20
CA GLY A 72 -7.46 0.91 -0.93
C GLY A 72 -6.00 0.75 -1.34
N GLN A 73 -5.35 1.82 -1.78
CA GLN A 73 -3.92 1.79 -2.10
C GLN A 73 -3.05 1.46 -0.87
N LEU A 74 -3.39 1.99 0.29
CA LEU A 74 -2.71 1.65 1.55
C LEU A 74 -2.98 0.20 1.96
N ALA A 75 -4.21 -0.26 1.82
CA ALA A 75 -4.63 -1.61 2.21
C ALA A 75 -3.91 -2.72 1.42
N GLU A 76 -3.43 -2.43 0.22
CA GLU A 76 -2.72 -3.39 -0.62
C GLU A 76 -1.20 -3.44 -0.39
N LEU A 77 -0.68 -2.64 0.52
CA LEU A 77 0.76 -2.64 0.82
C LEU A 77 1.16 -3.87 1.65
N ASP A 78 1.98 -4.70 1.04
CA ASP A 78 2.61 -5.82 1.74
C ASP A 78 3.46 -5.33 2.91
N GLY A 79 3.27 -5.93 4.09
CA GLY A 79 4.04 -5.60 5.29
C GLY A 79 3.48 -4.45 6.12
N LEU A 80 2.46 -3.73 5.65
CA LEU A 80 1.83 -2.67 6.45
C LEU A 80 1.24 -3.24 7.75
N GLN A 81 0.69 -4.44 7.73
CA GLN A 81 0.16 -5.14 8.89
C GLN A 81 1.21 -5.40 10.00
N ASP A 82 2.50 -5.42 9.63
CA ASP A 82 3.57 -5.75 10.57
C ASP A 82 3.95 -4.58 11.49
N TRP A 83 3.61 -3.36 11.11
CA TRP A 83 4.00 -2.16 11.86
C TRP A 83 2.85 -1.24 12.27
N ILE A 84 1.73 -1.22 11.53
CA ILE A 84 0.64 -0.27 11.78
C ILE A 84 -0.01 -0.44 13.16
N GLY A 85 0.02 -1.64 13.72
CA GLY A 85 -0.48 -1.92 15.06
C GLY A 85 0.23 -1.08 16.14
N ARG A 86 1.52 -0.82 15.97
CA ARG A 86 2.26 0.06 16.89
C ARG A 86 1.73 1.49 16.85
N ALA A 87 1.43 2.02 15.67
CA ALA A 87 0.81 3.34 15.56
C ALA A 87 -0.56 3.40 16.25
N VAL A 88 -1.35 2.32 16.19
CA VAL A 88 -2.63 2.21 16.91
C VAL A 88 -2.45 2.27 18.44
N GLU A 89 -1.41 1.65 18.94
CA GLU A 89 -1.14 1.58 20.39
C GLU A 89 -0.52 2.86 20.94
N GLU A 90 0.44 3.42 20.22
CA GLU A 90 1.29 4.52 20.72
C GLU A 90 0.72 5.92 20.41
N ASP A 91 0.09 6.11 19.24
CA ASP A 91 -0.43 7.42 18.83
C ASP A 91 -1.91 7.58 19.20
N LYS A 92 -2.18 8.11 20.37
CA LYS A 92 -3.56 8.32 20.87
C LYS A 92 -4.34 9.35 20.06
N GLU A 93 -3.66 10.36 19.54
CA GLU A 93 -4.28 11.45 18.78
C GLU A 93 -4.78 10.97 17.42
N HIS A 94 -3.98 10.13 16.72
CA HIS A 94 -4.30 9.63 15.38
C HIS A 94 -4.75 8.17 15.38
N ARG A 95 -5.13 7.66 16.54
CA ARG A 95 -5.51 6.25 16.72
C ARG A 95 -6.63 5.81 15.77
N ALA A 96 -7.65 6.64 15.60
CA ALA A 96 -8.77 6.32 14.71
C ALA A 96 -8.33 6.14 13.26
N THR A 97 -7.42 6.99 12.78
CA THR A 97 -6.83 6.89 11.45
C THR A 97 -5.98 5.62 11.32
N ALA A 98 -5.13 5.34 12.29
CA ALA A 98 -4.31 4.13 12.31
C ALA A 98 -5.17 2.86 12.34
N LEU A 99 -6.25 2.85 13.11
CA LEU A 99 -7.22 1.73 13.14
C LEU A 99 -7.92 1.54 11.80
N LEU A 100 -8.32 2.61 11.13
CA LEU A 100 -8.95 2.53 9.81
C LEU A 100 -8.01 1.90 8.78
N ILE A 101 -6.76 2.35 8.74
CA ILE A 101 -5.73 1.80 7.86
C ILE A 101 -5.44 0.34 8.21
N SER A 102 -5.25 0.02 9.49
CA SER A 102 -4.99 -1.32 9.98
C SER A 102 -6.13 -2.28 9.63
N GLY A 103 -7.35 -1.91 9.94
CA GLY A 103 -8.54 -2.75 9.66
C GLY A 103 -8.70 -3.03 8.19
N THR A 104 -8.55 -2.01 7.34
CA THR A 104 -8.66 -2.19 5.89
C THR A 104 -7.54 -3.07 5.35
N ARG A 105 -6.30 -2.93 5.86
CA ARG A 105 -5.19 -3.82 5.49
C ARG A 105 -5.46 -5.28 5.90
N HIS A 106 -5.92 -5.52 7.11
CA HIS A 106 -6.24 -6.88 7.58
C HIS A 106 -7.32 -7.54 6.75
N ILE A 107 -8.34 -6.79 6.33
CA ILE A 107 -9.38 -7.30 5.42
C ILE A 107 -8.76 -7.68 4.08
N SER A 108 -7.99 -6.81 3.45
CA SER A 108 -7.31 -7.08 2.18
C SER A 108 -6.37 -8.28 2.30
N TRP A 109 -5.59 -8.34 3.36
CA TRP A 109 -4.67 -9.45 3.65
C TRP A 109 -5.39 -10.78 3.90
N GLY A 110 -6.57 -10.74 4.54
CA GLY A 110 -7.45 -11.90 4.68
C GLY A 110 -7.91 -12.40 3.32
N TRP A 111 -8.38 -11.53 2.46
CA TRP A 111 -8.82 -11.88 1.12
C TRP A 111 -7.70 -12.46 0.25
N GLU A 112 -6.45 -12.01 0.39
CA GLU A 112 -5.30 -12.62 -0.28
C GLU A 112 -5.16 -14.11 0.06
N ALA A 113 -5.40 -14.49 1.32
CA ALA A 113 -5.35 -15.91 1.75
C ALA A 113 -6.47 -16.74 1.15
N ARG A 114 -7.68 -16.16 1.08
CA ARG A 114 -8.85 -16.84 0.54
C ARG A 114 -8.80 -16.96 -0.98
N THR A 115 -8.14 -16.07 -1.67
CA THR A 115 -8.10 -15.93 -3.13
C THR A 115 -9.46 -15.54 -3.74
N SER A 116 -9.52 -15.39 -5.07
CA SER A 116 -10.77 -15.15 -5.81
C SER A 116 -11.59 -16.41 -6.10
N ALA A 117 -11.18 -17.57 -5.56
CA ALA A 117 -11.90 -18.83 -5.76
C ALA A 117 -13.31 -18.79 -5.18
N ARG A 118 -14.24 -19.54 -5.80
CA ARG A 118 -15.57 -19.73 -5.22
C ARG A 118 -15.45 -20.41 -3.86
N ALA A 119 -16.35 -20.08 -2.93
CA ALA A 119 -16.29 -20.59 -1.56
C ALA A 119 -16.16 -22.12 -1.46
N ALA A 120 -16.77 -22.86 -2.38
CA ALA A 120 -16.68 -24.32 -2.44
C ALA A 120 -15.27 -24.85 -2.79
N ASN A 121 -14.43 -24.01 -3.40
CA ASN A 121 -13.08 -24.39 -3.84
C ASN A 121 -11.99 -23.82 -2.92
N VAL A 122 -12.38 -23.12 -1.85
CA VAL A 122 -11.45 -22.61 -0.84
C VAL A 122 -11.13 -23.72 0.15
N THR A 123 -9.85 -24.01 0.37
CA THR A 123 -9.43 -25.05 1.31
C THR A 123 -9.68 -24.64 2.75
N GLN A 124 -9.74 -25.62 3.67
CA GLN A 124 -9.87 -25.33 5.11
C GLN A 124 -8.69 -24.52 5.65
N GLU A 125 -7.48 -24.76 5.13
CA GLU A 125 -6.28 -24.01 5.49
C GLU A 125 -6.40 -22.54 5.05
N GLN A 126 -6.87 -22.29 3.83
CA GLN A 126 -7.13 -20.93 3.33
C GLN A 126 -8.19 -20.21 4.17
N TRP A 127 -9.26 -20.89 4.56
CA TRP A 127 -10.27 -20.35 5.47
C TRP A 127 -9.70 -20.02 6.84
N ARG A 128 -8.89 -20.91 7.41
CA ARG A 128 -8.22 -20.67 8.69
C ARG A 128 -7.33 -19.43 8.60
N THR A 129 -6.45 -19.37 7.60
CA THR A 129 -5.56 -18.22 7.39
C THR A 129 -6.35 -16.92 7.16
N PHE A 130 -7.46 -16.98 6.43
CA PHE A 130 -8.35 -15.83 6.25
C PHE A 130 -8.86 -15.30 7.59
N TYR A 131 -9.40 -16.18 8.43
CA TYR A 131 -9.91 -15.76 9.75
C TYR A 131 -8.81 -15.30 10.70
N ASP A 132 -7.65 -15.94 10.68
CA ASP A 132 -6.51 -15.53 11.50
C ASP A 132 -6.04 -14.10 11.14
N ARG A 133 -6.04 -13.79 9.86
CA ARG A 133 -5.66 -12.45 9.36
C ARG A 133 -6.67 -11.35 9.66
N LEU A 134 -7.92 -11.70 9.92
CA LEU A 134 -8.96 -10.74 10.31
C LEU A 134 -8.94 -10.39 11.79
N GLN A 135 -8.18 -11.10 12.60
CA GLN A 135 -8.03 -10.79 14.02
C GLN A 135 -7.01 -9.66 14.17
N ILE A 136 -7.48 -8.52 14.69
CA ILE A 136 -6.70 -7.30 14.91
C ILE A 136 -6.37 -7.17 16.40
#